data_264379facf819657c5fa9b8ec07dee12
#
_entry.id   264379facf819657c5fa9b8ec07dee12
#
_cell.length_a   1.000
_cell.length_b   1.000
_cell.length_c   1.000
_cell.angle_alpha   90.00
_cell.angle_beta   90.00
_cell.angle_gamma   90.00
#
_symmetry.space_group_name_H-M   'P 1'
#
loop_
_entity.id
_entity.type
_entity.pdbx_description
1 polymer ?
#
loop_
_entity_poly.entity_id
_entity_poly.type
_entity_poly.pdbx_seq_one_letter_code
_entity_poly.pdbx_strand_id
1 'polypeptide(L)'
;ETGDITVEMLTFGEPSYTGYVKVVDKIFPAWAVPAESPLVQAGLEACRLIGLPDHAPGKWDFSTNGNFWAGRESIPTIGFAPGDEKTAHTVRDSVNLDDVVKSAEFYAVIAALIP
;
A
#
# COMPACT_ATOMS: atom_id res chain seq x y z
N GLU A 1 -27.02 -2.20 34.59
CA GLU A 1 -27.15 -3.32 33.59
C GLU A 1 -25.84 -3.47 32.89
N THR A 2 -25.16 -4.59 33.10
CA THR A 2 -23.96 -4.98 32.35
C THR A 2 -24.45 -5.62 31.06
N GLY A 3 -24.40 -4.88 29.94
CA GLY A 3 -24.68 -5.44 28.61
C GLY A 3 -23.57 -6.36 28.15
N ASP A 4 -23.92 -7.50 27.57
CA ASP A 4 -22.96 -8.39 26.93
C ASP A 4 -22.43 -7.74 25.64
N ILE A 5 -21.11 -7.74 25.48
CA ILE A 5 -20.44 -7.29 24.24
C ILE A 5 -19.96 -8.52 23.49
N THR A 6 -20.44 -8.71 22.26
CA THR A 6 -19.96 -9.76 21.37
C THR A 6 -19.08 -9.13 20.30
N VAL A 7 -17.92 -9.72 20.06
CA VAL A 7 -17.00 -9.33 18.98
C VAL A 7 -16.93 -10.48 17.99
N GLU A 8 -17.30 -10.21 16.73
CA GLU A 8 -17.32 -11.21 15.67
C GLU A 8 -16.47 -10.75 14.49
N MET A 9 -15.81 -11.72 13.83
CA MET A 9 -15.13 -11.46 12.57
C MET A 9 -16.15 -11.33 11.45
N LEU A 10 -16.12 -10.22 10.73
CA LEU A 10 -16.93 -10.03 9.54
C LEU A 10 -16.40 -10.88 8.39
N THR A 11 -17.31 -11.40 7.57
CA THR A 11 -16.98 -12.13 6.35
C THR A 11 -17.43 -11.37 5.11
N PHE A 12 -16.84 -11.68 3.98
CA PHE A 12 -17.26 -11.26 2.66
C PHE A 12 -17.60 -12.52 1.83
N GLY A 13 -18.75 -12.54 1.18
CA GLY A 13 -19.23 -13.69 0.44
C GLY A 13 -20.14 -13.31 -0.72
N GLU A 14 -19.84 -12.21 -1.43
CA GLU A 14 -20.62 -11.78 -2.60
C GLU A 14 -20.29 -12.64 -3.84
N PRO A 15 -21.28 -12.96 -4.67
CA PRO A 15 -21.04 -13.71 -5.89
C PRO A 15 -20.28 -12.88 -6.93
N SER A 16 -19.35 -13.54 -7.63
CA SER A 16 -18.72 -12.99 -8.83
C SER A 16 -19.73 -12.92 -9.99
N TYR A 17 -19.34 -12.31 -11.10
CA TYR A 17 -20.17 -12.28 -12.32
C TYR A 17 -20.50 -13.68 -12.90
N THR A 18 -19.74 -14.70 -12.53
CA THR A 18 -20.00 -16.11 -12.90
C THR A 18 -20.88 -16.84 -11.90
N GLY A 19 -21.32 -16.18 -10.83
CA GLY A 19 -22.06 -16.78 -9.73
C GLY A 19 -21.19 -17.52 -8.70
N TYR A 20 -19.86 -17.56 -8.89
CA TYR A 20 -18.96 -18.16 -7.91
C TYR A 20 -18.91 -17.34 -6.62
N VAL A 21 -19.11 -18.00 -5.48
CA VAL A 21 -19.04 -17.39 -4.15
C VAL A 21 -17.88 -17.99 -3.38
N LYS A 22 -17.00 -17.14 -2.87
CA LYS A 22 -15.97 -17.50 -1.91
C LYS A 22 -16.17 -16.70 -0.64
N VAL A 23 -16.49 -17.36 0.45
CA VAL A 23 -16.58 -16.72 1.76
C VAL A 23 -15.17 -16.59 2.34
N VAL A 24 -14.80 -15.38 2.72
CA VAL A 24 -13.50 -15.06 3.33
C VAL A 24 -13.68 -14.08 4.49
N ASP A 25 -12.83 -14.19 5.49
CA ASP A 25 -12.80 -13.24 6.59
C ASP A 25 -12.33 -11.87 6.11
N LYS A 26 -12.95 -10.80 6.61
CA LYS A 26 -12.52 -9.42 6.34
C LYS A 26 -11.34 -9.04 7.21
N ILE A 27 -10.21 -9.71 7.01
CA ILE A 27 -8.96 -9.44 7.70
C ILE A 27 -7.98 -8.77 6.74
N PHE A 28 -7.52 -7.59 7.11
CA PHE A 28 -6.54 -6.80 6.37
C PHE A 28 -5.36 -6.48 7.29
N PRO A 29 -4.38 -7.40 7.43
CA PRO A 29 -3.25 -7.18 8.33
C PRO A 29 -2.49 -5.92 7.95
N ALA A 30 -2.26 -5.05 8.92
CA ALA A 30 -1.32 -3.95 8.76
C ALA A 30 0.11 -4.49 8.73
N TRP A 31 1.01 -3.76 8.09
CA TRP A 31 2.43 -4.09 8.08
C TRP A 31 3.27 -2.84 8.23
N ALA A 32 4.48 -3.02 8.69
CA ALA A 32 5.50 -1.99 8.71
C ALA A 32 6.84 -2.62 8.30
N VAL A 33 7.59 -1.90 7.46
CA VAL A 33 8.94 -2.29 7.08
C VAL A 33 9.91 -1.38 7.83
N PRO A 34 10.92 -1.92 8.54
CA PRO A 34 11.90 -1.10 9.24
C PRO A 34 12.58 -0.10 8.28
N ALA A 35 12.79 1.12 8.73
CA ALA A 35 13.39 2.17 7.91
C ALA A 35 14.79 1.77 7.39
N GLU A 36 15.51 0.97 8.16
CA GLU A 36 16.85 0.49 7.84
C GLU A 36 16.87 -0.70 6.86
N SER A 37 15.69 -1.21 6.49
CA SER A 37 15.64 -2.36 5.58
C SER A 37 16.20 -2.01 4.20
N PRO A 38 16.86 -2.96 3.53
CA PRO A 38 17.43 -2.71 2.20
C PRO A 38 16.40 -2.21 1.18
N LEU A 39 15.15 -2.68 1.26
CA LEU A 39 14.08 -2.26 0.36
C LEU A 39 13.69 -0.79 0.58
N VAL A 40 13.57 -0.34 1.83
CA VAL A 40 13.28 1.06 2.14
C VAL A 40 14.45 1.95 1.71
N GLN A 41 15.68 1.53 1.99
CA GLN A 41 16.88 2.29 1.58
C GLN A 41 17.00 2.37 0.06
N ALA A 42 16.71 1.30 -0.68
CA ALA A 42 16.65 1.34 -2.14
C ALA A 42 15.56 2.31 -2.64
N GLY A 43 14.39 2.35 -1.99
CA GLY A 43 13.33 3.30 -2.32
C GLY A 43 13.74 4.76 -2.09
N LEU A 44 14.40 5.06 -0.97
CA LEU A 44 14.90 6.40 -0.68
C LEU A 44 15.99 6.82 -1.68
N GLU A 45 16.90 5.92 -2.02
CA GLU A 45 17.93 6.19 -3.04
C GLU A 45 17.31 6.38 -4.43
N ALA A 46 16.28 5.62 -4.79
CA ALA A 46 15.55 5.84 -6.02
C ALA A 46 14.92 7.25 -6.07
N CYS A 47 14.27 7.69 -4.98
CA CYS A 47 13.74 9.04 -4.85
C CYS A 47 14.83 10.11 -5.07
N ARG A 48 15.99 9.94 -4.44
CA ARG A 48 17.12 10.86 -4.59
C ARG A 48 17.62 10.93 -6.04
N LEU A 49 17.74 9.78 -6.70
CA LEU A 49 18.25 9.70 -8.08
C LEU A 49 17.31 10.33 -9.10
N ILE A 50 16.01 10.31 -8.86
CA ILE A 50 15.03 11.00 -9.74
C ILE A 50 14.79 12.46 -9.35
N GLY A 51 15.56 12.99 -8.39
CA GLY A 51 15.53 14.41 -8.00
C GLY A 51 14.35 14.80 -7.11
N LEU A 52 13.77 13.85 -6.38
CA LEU A 52 12.80 14.19 -5.34
C LEU A 52 13.50 14.71 -4.09
N PRO A 53 12.85 15.62 -3.31
CA PRO A 53 13.39 16.10 -2.06
C PRO A 53 13.66 14.97 -1.06
N ASP A 54 14.70 15.12 -0.24
CA ASP A 54 14.94 14.20 0.87
C ASP A 54 13.78 14.23 1.86
N HIS A 55 13.26 13.07 2.17
CA HIS A 55 12.20 12.88 3.16
C HIS A 55 12.31 11.52 3.85
N ALA A 56 11.78 11.46 5.06
CA ALA A 56 11.66 10.19 5.75
C ALA A 56 10.56 9.32 5.11
N PRO A 57 10.67 7.99 5.18
CA PRO A 57 9.58 7.11 4.78
C PRO A 57 8.32 7.46 5.57
N GLY A 58 7.20 7.54 4.87
CA GLY A 58 5.90 7.79 5.46
C GLY A 58 5.11 6.49 5.72
N LYS A 59 3.84 6.67 6.00
CA LYS A 59 2.86 5.59 6.10
C LYS A 59 1.62 5.95 5.30
N TRP A 60 0.88 4.95 4.89
CA TRP A 60 -0.46 5.11 4.38
C TRP A 60 -1.49 4.71 5.44
N ASP A 61 -2.59 5.43 5.48
CA ASP A 61 -3.66 5.19 6.45
C ASP A 61 -4.79 4.30 5.87
N PHE A 62 -4.65 3.81 4.65
CA PHE A 62 -5.61 2.91 4.01
C PHE A 62 -4.96 1.59 3.56
N SER A 63 -5.81 0.60 3.31
CA SER A 63 -5.37 -0.73 2.88
C SER A 63 -5.01 -0.78 1.40
N THR A 64 -3.99 -1.57 1.07
CA THR A 64 -3.59 -1.90 -0.30
C THR A 64 -3.35 -3.40 -0.42
N ASN A 65 -3.02 -3.89 -1.62
CA ASN A 65 -2.60 -5.29 -1.79
C ASN A 65 -1.34 -5.67 -0.98
N GLY A 66 -0.62 -4.68 -0.44
CA GLY A 66 0.49 -4.89 0.48
C GLY A 66 0.07 -5.63 1.76
N ASN A 67 -1.20 -5.55 2.17
CA ASN A 67 -1.71 -6.33 3.30
C ASN A 67 -1.59 -7.85 3.06
N PHE A 68 -1.72 -8.30 1.82
CA PHE A 68 -1.50 -9.70 1.47
C PHE A 68 0.00 -10.02 1.42
N TRP A 69 0.77 -9.28 0.61
CA TRP A 69 2.19 -9.59 0.40
C TRP A 69 3.01 -9.44 1.68
N ALA A 70 2.91 -8.29 2.35
CA ALA A 70 3.67 -8.05 3.57
C ALA A 70 2.94 -8.55 4.82
N GLY A 71 1.63 -8.31 4.91
CA GLY A 71 0.89 -8.62 6.12
C GLY A 71 0.62 -10.11 6.33
N ARG A 72 0.44 -10.90 5.25
CA ARG A 72 0.17 -12.35 5.35
C ARG A 72 1.36 -13.21 4.93
N GLU A 73 2.01 -12.86 3.81
CA GLU A 73 3.06 -13.69 3.21
C GLU A 73 4.47 -13.26 3.67
N SER A 74 4.57 -12.21 4.50
CA SER A 74 5.85 -11.70 5.02
C SER A 74 6.85 -11.31 3.92
N ILE A 75 6.35 -10.92 2.75
CA ILE A 75 7.17 -10.40 1.65
C ILE A 75 7.34 -8.89 1.86
N PRO A 76 8.57 -8.40 2.07
CA PRO A 76 8.80 -6.97 2.25
C PRO A 76 8.17 -6.14 1.13
N THR A 77 7.32 -5.20 1.50
CA THR A 77 6.57 -4.39 0.55
C THR A 77 6.59 -2.93 0.97
N ILE A 78 6.99 -2.05 0.05
CA ILE A 78 6.85 -0.60 0.18
C ILE A 78 5.91 -0.08 -0.90
N GLY A 79 5.36 1.11 -0.69
CA GLY A 79 4.51 1.78 -1.66
C GLY A 79 5.15 3.07 -2.14
N PHE A 80 4.96 3.35 -3.43
CA PHE A 80 5.24 4.63 -4.05
C PHE A 80 4.20 4.87 -5.15
N ALA A 81 3.53 6.02 -5.12
CA ALA A 81 2.50 6.33 -6.10
C ALA A 81 2.32 7.85 -6.24
N PRO A 82 1.86 8.34 -7.40
CA PRO A 82 1.45 9.72 -7.55
C PRO A 82 0.10 9.97 -6.86
N GLY A 83 -0.18 11.22 -6.55
CA GLY A 83 -1.46 11.65 -5.99
C GLY A 83 -1.43 11.91 -4.49
N ASP A 84 -2.52 12.49 -4.00
CA ASP A 84 -2.70 12.79 -2.58
C ASP A 84 -3.68 11.77 -1.96
N GLU A 85 -3.18 10.99 -1.02
CA GLU A 85 -3.96 10.00 -0.27
C GLU A 85 -5.27 10.57 0.30
N LYS A 86 -5.27 11.84 0.70
CA LYS A 86 -6.45 12.51 1.29
C LYS A 86 -7.61 12.67 0.31
N THR A 87 -7.33 12.64 -0.99
CA THR A 87 -8.34 12.76 -2.04
C THR A 87 -8.72 11.42 -2.65
N ALA A 88 -7.96 10.37 -2.35
CA ALA A 88 -8.20 9.02 -2.87
C ALA A 88 -9.64 8.55 -2.57
N HIS A 89 -10.28 7.94 -3.58
CA HIS A 89 -11.67 7.45 -3.51
C HIS A 89 -12.73 8.53 -3.27
N THR A 90 -12.44 9.79 -3.58
CA THR A 90 -13.40 10.89 -3.50
C THR A 90 -13.69 11.47 -4.89
N VAL A 91 -14.70 12.34 -5.00
CA VAL A 91 -15.00 13.08 -6.23
C VAL A 91 -13.92 14.14 -6.59
N ARG A 92 -12.94 14.32 -5.71
CA ARG A 92 -11.78 15.21 -5.91
C ARG A 92 -10.51 14.43 -6.22
N ASP A 93 -10.61 13.11 -6.35
CA ASP A 93 -9.46 12.26 -6.66
C ASP A 93 -8.87 12.71 -8.00
N SER A 94 -7.61 13.09 -7.95
CA SER A 94 -6.88 13.63 -9.08
C SER A 94 -5.40 13.41 -8.93
N VAL A 95 -4.67 13.40 -10.05
CA VAL A 95 -3.23 13.23 -10.06
C VAL A 95 -2.59 14.23 -11.02
N ASN A 96 -1.44 14.78 -10.63
CA ASN A 96 -0.61 15.57 -11.52
C ASN A 96 0.13 14.63 -12.49
N LEU A 97 0.13 14.94 -13.78
CA LEU A 97 0.80 14.12 -14.79
C LEU A 97 2.34 14.07 -14.60
N ASP A 98 2.95 15.15 -14.12
CA ASP A 98 4.38 15.14 -13.81
C ASP A 98 4.70 14.15 -12.69
N ASP A 99 3.82 13.99 -11.68
CA ASP A 99 3.97 13.00 -10.62
C ASP A 99 3.82 11.56 -11.14
N VAL A 100 2.97 11.36 -12.17
CA VAL A 100 2.87 10.05 -12.86
C VAL A 100 4.19 9.72 -13.56
N VAL A 101 4.81 10.68 -14.24
CA VAL A 101 6.13 10.49 -14.87
C VAL A 101 7.18 10.17 -13.81
N LYS A 102 7.20 10.92 -12.71
CA LYS A 102 8.12 10.66 -11.59
C LYS A 102 7.93 9.28 -10.98
N SER A 103 6.70 8.80 -10.91
CA SER A 103 6.44 7.44 -10.43
C SER A 103 6.98 6.38 -11.40
N ALA A 104 6.87 6.58 -12.69
CA ALA A 104 7.47 5.69 -13.68
C ALA A 104 9.02 5.68 -13.61
N GLU A 105 9.64 6.85 -13.44
CA GLU A 105 11.09 6.97 -13.19
C GLU A 105 11.49 6.20 -11.91
N PHE A 106 10.73 6.36 -10.83
CA PHE A 106 10.98 5.65 -9.57
C PHE A 106 11.00 4.13 -9.78
N TYR A 107 9.97 3.58 -10.42
CA TYR A 107 9.88 2.13 -10.63
C TYR A 107 11.00 1.60 -11.55
N ALA A 108 11.42 2.37 -12.54
CA ALA A 108 12.54 1.99 -13.39
C ALA A 108 13.86 1.96 -12.60
N VAL A 109 14.09 2.94 -11.73
CA VAL A 109 15.33 3.07 -10.95
C VAL A 109 15.37 2.03 -9.83
N ILE A 110 14.28 1.87 -9.06
CA ILE A 110 14.29 0.95 -7.92
C ILE A 110 14.50 -0.50 -8.37
N ALA A 111 13.97 -0.89 -9.53
CA ALA A 111 14.19 -2.22 -10.07
C ALA A 111 15.67 -2.55 -10.32
N ALA A 112 16.51 -1.54 -10.53
CA ALA A 112 17.96 -1.70 -10.69
C ALA A 112 18.74 -1.66 -9.37
N LEU A 113 18.11 -1.20 -8.29
CA LEU A 113 18.72 -1.07 -6.95
C LEU A 113 18.42 -2.26 -6.02
N ILE A 114 17.37 -3.00 -6.32
CA ILE A 114 17.02 -4.21 -5.54
C ILE A 114 17.87 -5.38 -6.06
N PRO A 115 18.58 -6.09 -5.18
CA PRO A 115 19.42 -7.23 -5.55
C PRO A 115 18.62 -8.45 -6.03
#